data_d29496d0c8e600f4218d65c6d666bca0
#
_entry.id   d29496d0c8e600f4218d65c6d666bca0
#
_cell.length_a   1.000
_cell.length_b   1.000
_cell.length_c   1.000
_cell.angle_alpha   90.00
_cell.angle_beta   90.00
_cell.angle_gamma   90.00
#
_symmetry.space_group_name_H-M   'P 1'
#
loop_
_entity.id
_entity.type
_entity.pdbx_description
1 polymer ?
#
loop_
_entity_poly.entity_id
_entity_poly.type
_entity_poly.pdbx_seq_one_letter_code
_entity_poly.pdbx_strand_id
1 'polypeptide(L)'
;MALPDWLTFLTDSEEIIRTGGLILICLIVFAENGLFFAFFLPGDYLLFLAGVFCGTGILTVSLPFMLFCIFGSAVLGSLTGYLFGKFFGGRLENRPDSLFFKKKNIETTRQYFLKYGSRVLIISRFLPVVRTFAPILSGMIKLDFPHFMTYNVIGGALWVVLLSGSGFYFGERFPGIINYVHYIILFFLAVTTFTVVRAYLNARKEMKAE
;
A
#
# COMPACT_ATOMS: atom_id res chain seq x y z
N MET A 1 -18.08 14.85 22.76
CA MET A 1 -16.73 15.44 22.61
C MET A 1 -16.45 15.43 21.13
N ALA A 2 -16.52 16.58 20.45
CA ALA A 2 -16.26 16.65 19.01
C ALA A 2 -14.78 16.35 18.76
N LEU A 3 -14.50 15.47 17.80
CA LEU A 3 -13.12 15.20 17.37
C LEU A 3 -12.53 16.49 16.81
N PRO A 4 -11.23 16.77 16.99
CA PRO A 4 -10.58 17.93 16.40
C PRO A 4 -10.72 17.91 14.86
N ASP A 5 -10.92 19.06 14.22
CA ASP A 5 -11.20 19.20 12.78
C ASP A 5 -10.18 18.50 11.88
N TRP A 6 -8.90 18.44 12.27
CA TRP A 6 -7.87 17.72 11.53
C TRP A 6 -8.03 16.19 11.58
N LEU A 7 -8.65 15.66 12.63
CA LEU A 7 -8.92 14.22 12.77
C LEU A 7 -10.18 13.83 12.00
N THR A 8 -11.20 14.70 11.96
CA THR A 8 -12.38 14.53 11.11
C THR A 8 -11.99 14.56 9.63
N PHE A 9 -11.11 15.48 9.23
CA PHE A 9 -10.58 15.54 7.87
C PHE A 9 -9.88 14.22 7.45
N LEU A 10 -9.08 13.61 8.34
CA LEU A 10 -8.41 12.33 8.06
C LEU A 10 -9.36 11.12 8.06
N THR A 11 -10.49 11.21 8.75
CA THR A 11 -11.47 10.12 8.84
C THR A 11 -12.63 10.29 7.87
N ASP A 12 -12.86 11.50 7.37
CA ASP A 12 -13.91 11.79 6.38
C ASP A 12 -13.38 11.58 4.95
N SER A 13 -13.41 10.31 4.54
CA SER A 13 -12.93 9.89 3.21
C SER A 13 -13.73 10.54 2.08
N GLU A 14 -14.98 10.89 2.31
CA GLU A 14 -15.82 11.57 1.33
C GLU A 14 -15.32 13.02 1.13
N GLU A 15 -14.98 13.72 2.20
CA GLU A 15 -14.43 15.08 2.14
C GLU A 15 -13.03 15.10 1.53
N ILE A 16 -12.18 14.10 1.85
CA ILE A 16 -10.86 13.93 1.21
C ILE A 16 -11.01 13.77 -0.30
N ILE A 17 -11.93 12.94 -0.76
CA ILE A 17 -12.12 12.69 -2.19
C ILE A 17 -12.80 13.88 -2.87
N ARG A 18 -13.75 14.53 -2.22
CA ARG A 18 -14.41 15.73 -2.76
C ARG A 18 -13.48 16.93 -2.83
N THR A 19 -12.69 17.18 -1.80
CA THR A 19 -11.84 18.39 -1.67
C THR A 19 -10.49 18.22 -2.33
N GLY A 20 -9.83 17.06 -2.11
CA GLY A 20 -8.51 16.77 -2.65
C GLY A 20 -8.51 16.04 -3.99
N GLY A 21 -9.63 15.44 -4.35
CA GLY A 21 -9.81 14.72 -5.60
C GLY A 21 -8.78 13.61 -5.85
N LEU A 22 -8.64 13.26 -7.11
CA LEU A 22 -7.74 12.22 -7.59
C LEU A 22 -6.27 12.48 -7.22
N ILE A 23 -5.86 13.76 -7.16
CA ILE A 23 -4.47 14.14 -6.85
C ILE A 23 -4.09 13.69 -5.44
N LEU A 24 -4.96 13.93 -4.45
CA LEU A 24 -4.69 13.53 -3.06
C LEU A 24 -4.62 12.00 -2.93
N ILE A 25 -5.52 11.26 -3.61
CA ILE A 25 -5.47 9.80 -3.65
C ILE A 25 -4.12 9.34 -4.23
N CYS A 26 -3.69 9.93 -5.35
CA CYS A 26 -2.41 9.60 -5.97
C CYS A 26 -1.22 9.87 -5.05
N LEU A 27 -1.23 10.99 -4.32
CA LEU A 27 -0.17 11.34 -3.35
C LEU A 27 -0.13 10.36 -2.18
N ILE A 28 -1.30 9.98 -1.63
CA ILE A 28 -1.38 9.00 -0.54
C ILE A 28 -0.87 7.64 -1.02
N VAL A 29 -1.30 7.17 -2.19
CA VAL A 29 -0.87 5.90 -2.78
C VAL A 29 0.63 5.91 -3.07
N PHE A 30 1.16 7.01 -3.59
CA PHE A 30 2.60 7.18 -3.81
C PHE A 30 3.37 7.10 -2.49
N ALA A 31 2.95 7.85 -1.47
CA ALA A 31 3.59 7.89 -0.16
C ALA A 31 3.57 6.50 0.51
N GLU A 32 2.43 5.83 0.50
CA GLU A 32 2.26 4.50 1.09
C GLU A 32 3.13 3.43 0.43
N ASN A 33 3.29 3.48 -0.89
CA ASN A 33 4.14 2.52 -1.61
C ASN A 33 5.63 2.89 -1.60
N GLY A 34 5.97 4.17 -1.41
CA GLY A 34 7.34 4.68 -1.53
C GLY A 34 8.05 4.94 -0.22
N LEU A 35 7.31 5.30 0.84
CA LEU A 35 7.87 5.72 2.12
C LEU A 35 7.65 4.64 3.18
N PHE A 36 8.74 4.13 3.74
CA PHE A 36 8.69 3.02 4.71
C PHE A 36 7.88 3.33 5.98
N PHE A 37 7.79 4.60 6.36
CA PHE A 37 7.01 5.04 7.53
C PHE A 37 5.52 5.30 7.21
N ALA A 38 5.12 5.27 5.94
CA ALA A 38 3.76 5.54 5.52
C ALA A 38 2.88 4.25 5.40
N PHE A 39 3.39 3.09 5.88
CA PHE A 39 2.70 1.80 5.80
C PHE A 39 1.37 1.76 6.58
N PHE A 40 1.13 2.72 7.47
CA PHE A 40 -0.12 2.85 8.21
C PHE A 40 -1.19 3.66 7.46
N LEU A 41 -0.85 4.28 6.32
CA LEU A 41 -1.84 4.96 5.51
C LEU A 41 -2.80 3.93 4.90
N PRO A 42 -4.09 4.23 4.95
CA PRO A 42 -5.11 3.28 4.54
C PRO A 42 -5.43 3.37 3.02
N GLY A 43 -4.42 3.15 2.17
CA GLY A 43 -4.57 3.25 0.71
C GLY A 43 -5.51 2.22 0.10
N ASP A 44 -5.58 1.00 0.66
CA ASP A 44 -6.44 -0.06 0.12
C ASP A 44 -7.91 0.35 0.10
N TYR A 45 -8.42 0.92 1.20
CA TYR A 45 -9.79 1.37 1.22
C TYR A 45 -10.01 2.62 0.34
N LEU A 46 -9.00 3.52 0.25
CA LEU A 46 -9.09 4.69 -0.62
C LEU A 46 -9.20 4.29 -2.09
N LEU A 47 -8.48 3.26 -2.54
CA LEU A 47 -8.62 2.71 -3.89
C LEU A 47 -10.03 2.17 -4.11
N PHE A 48 -10.53 1.38 -3.16
CA PHE A 48 -11.88 0.83 -3.25
C PHE A 48 -12.93 1.95 -3.29
N LEU A 49 -12.84 2.92 -2.38
CA LEU A 49 -13.75 4.06 -2.35
C LEU A 49 -13.65 4.96 -3.59
N ALA A 50 -12.46 5.19 -4.12
CA ALA A 50 -12.29 5.91 -5.38
C ALA A 50 -13.07 5.22 -6.50
N GLY A 51 -13.01 3.87 -6.55
CA GLY A 51 -13.83 3.07 -7.45
C GLY A 51 -15.33 3.27 -7.21
N VAL A 52 -15.79 3.14 -5.96
CA VAL A 52 -17.21 3.36 -5.59
C VAL A 52 -17.68 4.75 -6.02
N PHE A 53 -16.93 5.79 -5.72
CA PHE A 53 -17.32 7.18 -6.05
C PHE A 53 -17.28 7.46 -7.56
N CYS A 54 -16.40 6.78 -8.30
CA CYS A 54 -16.43 6.82 -9.76
C CYS A 54 -17.68 6.10 -10.30
N GLY A 55 -18.02 4.91 -9.76
CA GLY A 55 -19.19 4.13 -10.18
C GLY A 55 -20.53 4.79 -9.83
N THR A 56 -20.60 5.55 -8.75
CA THR A 56 -21.81 6.30 -8.33
C THR A 56 -21.90 7.69 -8.97
N GLY A 57 -20.89 8.11 -9.75
CA GLY A 57 -20.85 9.42 -10.39
C GLY A 57 -20.50 10.60 -9.46
N ILE A 58 -20.13 10.35 -8.20
CA ILE A 58 -19.63 11.40 -7.28
C ILE A 58 -18.29 11.92 -7.78
N LEU A 59 -17.41 11.04 -8.23
CA LEU A 59 -16.15 11.40 -8.85
C LEU A 59 -16.35 11.50 -10.37
N THR A 60 -16.25 12.72 -10.91
CA THR A 60 -16.55 13.04 -12.31
C THR A 60 -15.42 12.70 -13.30
N VAL A 61 -14.53 11.78 -12.95
CA VAL A 61 -13.45 11.31 -13.82
C VAL A 61 -13.78 9.95 -14.43
N SER A 62 -13.28 9.69 -15.63
CA SER A 62 -13.46 8.37 -16.25
C SER A 62 -12.66 7.30 -15.51
N LEU A 63 -13.23 6.11 -15.36
CA LEU A 63 -12.59 4.96 -14.71
C LEU A 63 -11.18 4.67 -15.26
N PRO A 64 -10.97 4.60 -16.61
CA PRO A 64 -9.64 4.31 -17.15
C PRO A 64 -8.58 5.36 -16.77
N PHE A 65 -8.96 6.65 -16.77
CA PHE A 65 -8.07 7.73 -16.38
C PHE A 65 -7.72 7.65 -14.88
N MET A 66 -8.70 7.41 -14.02
CA MET A 66 -8.48 7.21 -12.59
C MET A 66 -7.53 6.03 -12.32
N LEU A 67 -7.81 4.88 -12.95
CA LEU A 67 -6.95 3.68 -12.82
C LEU A 67 -5.52 3.96 -13.27
N PHE A 68 -5.35 4.68 -14.39
CA PHE A 68 -4.02 5.03 -14.91
C PHE A 68 -3.22 5.94 -13.94
N CYS A 69 -3.87 6.96 -13.37
CA CYS A 69 -3.23 7.87 -12.41
C CYS A 69 -2.82 7.16 -11.12
N ILE A 70 -3.73 6.35 -10.55
CA ILE A 70 -3.46 5.59 -9.31
C ILE A 70 -2.38 4.54 -9.57
N PHE A 71 -2.44 3.83 -10.69
CA PHE A 71 -1.42 2.86 -11.10
C PHE A 71 -0.04 3.51 -11.26
N GLY A 72 0.03 4.66 -11.95
CA GLY A 72 1.27 5.42 -12.10
C GLY A 72 1.87 5.79 -10.73
N SER A 73 1.04 6.30 -9.82
CA SER A 73 1.45 6.66 -8.46
C SER A 73 1.97 5.44 -7.67
N ALA A 74 1.30 4.29 -7.77
CA ALA A 74 1.71 3.06 -7.09
C ALA A 74 3.05 2.52 -7.63
N VAL A 75 3.25 2.57 -8.95
CA VAL A 75 4.50 2.12 -9.59
C VAL A 75 5.65 3.06 -9.25
N LEU A 76 5.44 4.37 -9.32
CA LEU A 76 6.45 5.38 -8.98
C LEU A 76 6.80 5.35 -7.49
N GLY A 77 5.82 5.18 -6.60
CA GLY A 77 6.05 4.99 -5.17
C GLY A 77 6.96 3.80 -4.90
N SER A 78 6.61 2.63 -5.44
CA SER A 78 7.43 1.42 -5.28
C SER A 78 8.84 1.58 -5.89
N LEU A 79 8.97 2.29 -7.01
CA LEU A 79 10.26 2.60 -7.62
C LEU A 79 11.11 3.46 -6.68
N THR A 80 10.51 4.46 -6.03
CA THR A 80 11.19 5.30 -5.04
C THR A 80 11.70 4.45 -3.88
N GLY A 81 10.88 3.53 -3.36
CA GLY A 81 11.28 2.57 -2.32
C GLY A 81 12.45 1.68 -2.75
N TYR A 82 12.41 1.14 -3.98
CA TYR A 82 13.50 0.35 -4.54
C TYR A 82 14.81 1.15 -4.64
N LEU A 83 14.74 2.36 -5.18
CA LEU A 83 15.93 3.24 -5.29
C LEU A 83 16.48 3.59 -3.92
N PHE A 84 15.62 3.91 -2.95
CA PHE A 84 16.04 4.13 -1.58
C PHE A 84 16.77 2.91 -1.01
N GLY A 85 16.23 1.71 -1.15
CA GLY A 85 16.88 0.47 -0.75
C GLY A 85 18.22 0.25 -1.45
N LYS A 86 18.30 0.50 -2.76
CA LYS A 86 19.51 0.33 -3.57
C LYS A 86 20.64 1.27 -3.14
N PHE A 87 20.32 2.55 -2.87
CA PHE A 87 21.34 3.56 -2.55
C PHE A 87 21.71 3.57 -1.06
N PHE A 88 20.75 3.33 -0.18
CA PHE A 88 20.92 3.42 1.27
C PHE A 88 21.03 2.06 1.97
N GLY A 89 20.76 0.96 1.27
CA GLY A 89 20.73 -0.40 1.82
C GLY A 89 22.04 -0.79 2.52
N GLY A 90 23.19 -0.50 1.92
CA GLY A 90 24.48 -0.80 2.54
C GLY A 90 24.74 -0.04 3.85
N ARG A 91 24.21 1.18 3.99
CA ARG A 91 24.27 1.93 5.26
C ARG A 91 23.31 1.37 6.30
N LEU A 92 22.17 0.83 5.87
CA LEU A 92 21.19 0.19 6.76
C LEU A 92 21.71 -1.19 7.26
N GLU A 93 22.36 -1.98 6.42
CA GLU A 93 22.95 -3.27 6.80
C GLU A 93 24.05 -3.13 7.88
N ASN A 94 24.77 -2.00 7.89
CA ASN A 94 25.83 -1.73 8.84
C ASN A 94 25.34 -1.11 10.17
N ARG A 95 24.05 -0.79 10.30
CA ARG A 95 23.46 -0.31 11.55
C ARG A 95 23.15 -1.46 12.51
N PRO A 96 23.15 -1.20 13.84
CA PRO A 96 22.65 -2.16 14.81
C PRO A 96 21.18 -2.49 14.51
N ASP A 97 20.79 -3.72 14.82
CA ASP A 97 19.43 -4.21 14.59
C ASP A 97 18.40 -3.26 15.18
N SER A 98 17.41 -2.91 14.37
CA SER A 98 16.27 -2.07 14.73
C SER A 98 14.98 -2.87 14.59
N LEU A 99 13.90 -2.43 15.25
CA LEU A 99 12.58 -3.10 15.20
C LEU A 99 12.09 -3.40 13.77
N PHE A 100 12.45 -2.55 12.81
CA PHE A 100 12.03 -2.68 11.41
C PHE A 100 13.11 -3.25 10.48
N PHE A 101 14.39 -3.16 10.87
CA PHE A 101 15.54 -3.58 10.05
C PHE A 101 16.44 -4.52 10.84
N LYS A 102 16.06 -5.78 10.92
CA LYS A 102 16.92 -6.86 11.45
C LYS A 102 17.66 -7.50 10.28
N LYS A 103 18.97 -7.75 10.44
CA LYS A 103 19.80 -8.47 9.47
C LYS A 103 19.21 -9.82 9.09
N LYS A 104 18.62 -10.52 10.06
CA LYS A 104 17.89 -11.79 9.86
C LYS A 104 16.72 -11.64 8.88
N ASN A 105 15.97 -10.52 8.96
CA ASN A 105 14.83 -10.28 8.06
C ASN A 105 15.29 -10.00 6.63
N ILE A 106 16.41 -9.29 6.46
CA ILE A 106 17.03 -9.03 5.15
C ILE A 106 17.47 -10.36 4.52
N GLU A 107 18.16 -11.20 5.29
CA GLU A 107 18.61 -12.51 4.79
C GLU A 107 17.43 -13.44 4.50
N THR A 108 16.42 -13.49 5.36
CA THR A 108 15.18 -14.22 5.11
C THR A 108 14.51 -13.75 3.82
N THR A 109 14.42 -12.43 3.61
CA THR A 109 13.86 -11.86 2.38
C THR A 109 14.69 -12.24 1.16
N ARG A 110 16.03 -12.19 1.26
CA ARG A 110 16.93 -12.66 0.20
C ARG A 110 16.65 -14.11 -0.18
N GLN A 111 16.48 -14.99 0.82
CA GLN A 111 16.12 -16.39 0.63
C GLN A 111 14.76 -16.58 -0.05
N TYR A 112 13.75 -15.77 0.32
CA TYR A 112 12.45 -15.77 -0.36
C TYR A 112 12.57 -15.34 -1.82
N PHE A 113 13.36 -14.31 -2.13
CA PHE A 113 13.60 -13.89 -3.51
C PHE A 113 14.40 -14.94 -4.31
N LEU A 114 15.35 -15.63 -3.69
CA LEU A 114 16.07 -16.73 -4.32
C LEU A 114 15.15 -17.92 -4.61
N LYS A 115 14.23 -18.23 -3.70
CA LYS A 115 13.32 -19.38 -3.82
C LYS A 115 12.15 -19.13 -4.76
N TYR A 116 11.52 -17.95 -4.69
CA TYR A 116 10.27 -17.64 -5.40
C TYR A 116 10.46 -16.61 -6.51
N GLY A 117 11.67 -16.07 -6.64
CA GLY A 117 12.00 -15.03 -7.61
C GLY A 117 11.24 -13.73 -7.38
N SER A 118 11.23 -12.88 -8.39
CA SER A 118 10.57 -11.57 -8.33
C SER A 118 9.03 -11.64 -8.22
N ARG A 119 8.43 -12.84 -8.33
CA ARG A 119 6.98 -13.07 -8.12
C ARG A 119 6.52 -12.68 -6.72
N VAL A 120 7.44 -12.70 -5.75
CA VAL A 120 7.20 -12.20 -4.38
C VAL A 120 6.68 -10.77 -4.39
N LEU A 121 7.11 -9.93 -5.34
CA LEU A 121 6.65 -8.54 -5.47
C LEU A 121 5.14 -8.42 -5.80
N ILE A 122 4.58 -9.37 -6.54
CA ILE A 122 3.13 -9.38 -6.82
C ILE A 122 2.37 -9.74 -5.55
N ILE A 123 2.77 -10.84 -4.89
CA ILE A 123 2.08 -11.34 -3.69
C ILE A 123 2.20 -10.35 -2.53
N SER A 124 3.36 -9.71 -2.37
CA SER A 124 3.60 -8.72 -1.32
C SER A 124 2.63 -7.56 -1.35
N ARG A 125 2.11 -7.17 -2.52
CA ARG A 125 1.15 -6.06 -2.65
C ARG A 125 -0.19 -6.29 -1.96
N PHE A 126 -0.57 -7.56 -1.77
CA PHE A 126 -1.79 -7.94 -1.06
C PHE A 126 -1.60 -8.04 0.46
N LEU A 127 -0.38 -7.81 0.94
CA LEU A 127 -0.03 -7.82 2.36
C LEU A 127 0.36 -6.40 2.80
N PRO A 128 -0.49 -5.68 3.55
CA PRO A 128 -0.34 -4.24 3.79
C PRO A 128 1.05 -3.81 4.28
N VAL A 129 1.63 -4.54 5.24
CA VAL A 129 2.97 -4.24 5.77
C VAL A 129 4.06 -4.63 4.77
N VAL A 130 3.92 -5.80 4.12
CA VAL A 130 4.98 -6.35 3.25
C VAL A 130 5.14 -5.53 1.98
N ARG A 131 4.06 -4.97 1.45
CA ARG A 131 4.10 -4.21 0.18
C ARG A 131 4.99 -2.98 0.21
N THR A 132 5.09 -2.27 1.35
CA THR A 132 5.96 -1.10 1.48
C THR A 132 7.42 -1.51 1.67
N PHE A 133 7.67 -2.62 2.36
CA PHE A 133 9.03 -3.11 2.60
C PHE A 133 9.61 -3.89 1.42
N ALA A 134 8.79 -4.62 0.65
CA ALA A 134 9.26 -5.47 -0.45
C ALA A 134 10.06 -4.69 -1.52
N PRO A 135 9.65 -3.50 -2.00
CA PRO A 135 10.45 -2.70 -2.92
C PRO A 135 11.80 -2.27 -2.33
N ILE A 136 11.80 -1.81 -1.07
CA ILE A 136 13.01 -1.37 -0.37
C ILE A 136 13.99 -2.53 -0.22
N LEU A 137 13.50 -3.68 0.26
CA LEU A 137 14.31 -4.89 0.42
C LEU A 137 14.84 -5.40 -0.93
N SER A 138 14.03 -5.30 -2.00
CA SER A 138 14.48 -5.63 -3.37
C SER A 138 15.63 -4.75 -3.82
N GLY A 139 15.60 -3.46 -3.48
CA GLY A 139 16.71 -2.54 -3.73
C GLY A 139 17.95 -2.88 -2.91
N MET A 140 17.79 -3.22 -1.62
CA MET A 140 18.89 -3.60 -0.72
C MET A 140 19.63 -4.85 -1.21
N ILE A 141 18.90 -5.88 -1.65
CA ILE A 141 19.50 -7.11 -2.21
C ILE A 141 20.01 -6.93 -3.65
N LYS A 142 19.91 -5.71 -4.22
CA LYS A 142 20.30 -5.35 -5.58
C LYS A 142 19.62 -6.23 -6.63
N LEU A 143 18.31 -6.49 -6.45
CA LEU A 143 17.52 -7.20 -7.45
C LEU A 143 17.65 -6.49 -8.80
N ASP A 144 17.76 -7.26 -9.88
CA ASP A 144 17.86 -6.72 -11.23
C ASP A 144 16.69 -5.80 -11.58
N PHE A 145 17.00 -4.60 -12.06
CA PHE A 145 16.02 -3.53 -12.28
C PHE A 145 14.90 -3.90 -13.28
N PRO A 146 15.17 -4.48 -14.46
CA PRO A 146 14.13 -4.95 -15.36
C PRO A 146 13.20 -5.95 -14.72
N HIS A 147 13.71 -6.93 -13.97
CA HIS A 147 12.89 -7.89 -13.25
C HIS A 147 12.03 -7.20 -12.17
N PHE A 148 12.63 -6.33 -11.36
CA PHE A 148 11.88 -5.54 -10.39
C PHE A 148 10.74 -4.78 -11.06
N MET A 149 11.05 -4.03 -12.12
CA MET A 149 10.05 -3.17 -12.78
C MET A 149 8.92 -3.98 -13.41
N THR A 150 9.21 -5.10 -14.07
CA THR A 150 8.18 -5.97 -14.66
C THR A 150 7.17 -6.43 -13.60
N TYR A 151 7.66 -6.97 -12.48
CA TYR A 151 6.76 -7.46 -11.43
C TYR A 151 6.09 -6.35 -10.63
N ASN A 152 6.74 -5.17 -10.53
CA ASN A 152 6.16 -3.97 -9.95
C ASN A 152 4.96 -3.48 -10.79
N VAL A 153 5.11 -3.43 -12.11
CA VAL A 153 4.06 -3.03 -13.07
C VAL A 153 2.89 -4.02 -13.03
N ILE A 154 3.18 -5.33 -13.17
CA ILE A 154 2.13 -6.38 -13.15
C ILE A 154 1.39 -6.38 -11.81
N GLY A 155 2.12 -6.39 -10.70
CA GLY A 155 1.51 -6.39 -9.36
C GLY A 155 0.72 -5.10 -9.09
N GLY A 156 1.23 -3.94 -9.55
CA GLY A 156 0.54 -2.65 -9.46
C GLY A 156 -0.77 -2.63 -10.23
N ALA A 157 -0.75 -3.11 -11.48
CA ALA A 157 -1.94 -3.19 -12.30
C ALA A 157 -3.01 -4.10 -11.68
N LEU A 158 -2.61 -5.31 -11.26
CA LEU A 158 -3.53 -6.25 -10.61
C LEU A 158 -4.15 -5.65 -9.34
N TRP A 159 -3.35 -5.05 -8.47
CA TRP A 159 -3.82 -4.47 -7.21
C TRP A 159 -4.79 -3.31 -7.44
N VAL A 160 -4.45 -2.37 -8.33
CA VAL A 160 -5.29 -1.20 -8.62
C VAL A 160 -6.59 -1.63 -9.32
N VAL A 161 -6.51 -2.51 -10.31
CA VAL A 161 -7.70 -2.99 -11.05
C VAL A 161 -8.62 -3.79 -10.13
N LEU A 162 -8.09 -4.66 -9.26
CA LEU A 162 -8.91 -5.44 -8.35
C LEU A 162 -9.63 -4.54 -7.33
N LEU A 163 -8.92 -3.62 -6.66
CA LEU A 163 -9.55 -2.79 -5.63
C LEU A 163 -10.44 -1.70 -6.23
N SER A 164 -9.93 -0.87 -7.14
CA SER A 164 -10.73 0.21 -7.71
C SER A 164 -11.78 -0.31 -8.70
N GLY A 165 -11.49 -1.37 -9.45
CA GLY A 165 -12.44 -1.99 -10.35
C GLY A 165 -13.60 -2.67 -9.60
N SER A 166 -13.32 -3.39 -8.50
CA SER A 166 -14.38 -3.93 -7.64
C SER A 166 -15.20 -2.81 -7.02
N GLY A 167 -14.55 -1.75 -6.50
CA GLY A 167 -15.25 -0.58 -5.98
C GLY A 167 -16.18 0.06 -7.00
N PHE A 168 -15.70 0.25 -8.22
CA PHE A 168 -16.52 0.76 -9.34
C PHE A 168 -17.74 -0.13 -9.63
N TYR A 169 -17.54 -1.43 -9.75
CA TYR A 169 -18.60 -2.39 -10.00
C TYR A 169 -19.68 -2.34 -8.90
N PHE A 170 -19.27 -2.31 -7.64
CA PHE A 170 -20.21 -2.20 -6.52
C PHE A 170 -20.90 -0.83 -6.47
N GLY A 171 -20.19 0.26 -6.78
CA GLY A 171 -20.76 1.60 -6.82
C GLY A 171 -21.83 1.75 -7.91
N GLU A 172 -21.55 1.23 -9.11
CA GLU A 172 -22.48 1.25 -10.24
C GLU A 172 -23.72 0.37 -9.98
N ARG A 173 -23.51 -0.85 -9.45
CA ARG A 173 -24.58 -1.82 -9.25
C ARG A 173 -25.44 -1.54 -8.01
N PHE A 174 -24.85 -0.99 -6.99
CA PHE A 174 -25.48 -0.72 -5.69
C PHE A 174 -25.22 0.71 -5.23
N PRO A 175 -25.87 1.74 -5.80
CA PRO A 175 -25.62 3.14 -5.42
C PRO A 175 -25.80 3.44 -3.92
N GLY A 176 -26.65 2.66 -3.25
CA GLY A 176 -26.85 2.73 -1.78
C GLY A 176 -25.63 2.32 -0.95
N ILE A 177 -24.57 1.77 -1.56
CA ILE A 177 -23.33 1.39 -0.87
C ILE A 177 -22.65 2.60 -0.17
N ILE A 178 -22.91 3.82 -0.67
CA ILE A 178 -22.43 5.07 -0.06
C ILE A 178 -22.87 5.19 1.40
N ASN A 179 -24.07 4.77 1.72
CA ASN A 179 -24.59 4.81 3.10
C ASN A 179 -23.83 3.85 4.04
N TYR A 180 -23.09 2.91 3.49
CA TYR A 180 -22.30 1.91 4.22
C TYR A 180 -20.81 2.16 4.18
N VAL A 181 -20.36 3.31 3.66
CA VAL A 181 -18.92 3.66 3.52
C VAL A 181 -18.18 3.51 4.85
N HIS A 182 -18.76 3.93 5.98
CA HIS A 182 -18.13 3.77 7.30
C HIS A 182 -17.92 2.31 7.72
N TYR A 183 -18.80 1.39 7.33
CA TYR A 183 -18.56 -0.05 7.58
C TYR A 183 -17.45 -0.60 6.70
N ILE A 184 -17.34 -0.10 5.47
CA ILE A 184 -16.26 -0.47 4.56
C ILE A 184 -14.92 0.01 5.12
N ILE A 185 -14.85 1.27 5.58
CA ILE A 185 -13.67 1.82 6.24
C ILE A 185 -13.29 0.98 7.47
N LEU A 186 -14.26 0.70 8.35
CA LEU A 186 -14.03 -0.12 9.54
C LEU A 186 -13.51 -1.52 9.20
N PHE A 187 -14.03 -2.14 8.15
CA PHE A 187 -13.55 -3.45 7.67
C PHE A 187 -12.08 -3.41 7.25
N PHE A 188 -11.71 -2.45 6.39
CA PHE A 188 -10.32 -2.31 5.94
C PHE A 188 -9.38 -1.95 7.09
N LEU A 189 -9.79 -1.03 7.98
CA LEU A 189 -9.01 -0.69 9.17
C LEU A 189 -8.83 -1.90 10.10
N ALA A 190 -9.86 -2.71 10.30
CA ALA A 190 -9.77 -3.91 11.11
C ALA A 190 -8.79 -4.92 10.51
N VAL A 191 -8.84 -5.16 9.19
CA VAL A 191 -7.91 -6.05 8.47
C VAL A 191 -6.47 -5.54 8.58
N THR A 192 -6.25 -4.23 8.34
CA THR A 192 -4.92 -3.63 8.43
C THR A 192 -4.39 -3.68 9.86
N THR A 193 -5.20 -3.28 10.84
CA THR A 193 -4.82 -3.32 12.26
C THR A 193 -4.50 -4.74 12.72
N PHE A 194 -5.33 -5.72 12.36
CA PHE A 194 -5.09 -7.13 12.67
C PHE A 194 -3.75 -7.62 12.10
N THR A 195 -3.46 -7.28 10.85
CA THR A 195 -2.22 -7.66 10.18
C THR A 195 -0.99 -7.03 10.86
N VAL A 196 -1.07 -5.73 11.19
CA VAL A 196 0.01 -5.00 11.88
C VAL A 196 0.23 -5.56 13.28
N VAL A 197 -0.84 -5.77 14.06
CA VAL A 197 -0.75 -6.33 15.42
C VAL A 197 -0.16 -7.74 15.38
N ARG A 198 -0.59 -8.58 14.46
CA ARG A 198 -0.05 -9.93 14.29
C ARG A 198 1.43 -9.91 13.92
N ALA A 199 1.84 -9.03 13.01
CA ALA A 199 3.24 -8.85 12.64
C ALA A 199 4.10 -8.39 13.84
N TYR A 200 3.59 -7.42 14.60
CA TYR A 200 4.25 -6.94 15.82
C TYR A 200 4.38 -8.02 16.90
N LEU A 201 3.31 -8.77 17.17
CA LEU A 201 3.33 -9.85 18.17
C LEU A 201 4.31 -10.97 17.77
N ASN A 202 4.39 -11.32 16.48
CA ASN A 202 5.34 -12.31 15.99
C ASN A 202 6.79 -11.80 16.15
N ALA A 203 7.06 -10.55 15.77
CA ALA A 203 8.38 -9.94 15.96
C ALA A 203 8.80 -9.90 17.43
N ARG A 204 7.86 -9.62 18.35
CA ARG A 204 8.10 -9.63 19.80
C ARG A 204 8.37 -11.04 20.37
N LYS A 205 7.71 -12.06 19.83
CA LYS A 205 7.97 -13.46 20.25
C LYS A 205 9.38 -13.90 19.85
N GLU A 206 9.84 -13.55 18.67
CA GLU A 206 11.19 -13.85 18.20
C GLU A 206 12.26 -13.16 19.04
N MET A 207 12.03 -11.91 19.49
CA MET A 207 12.96 -11.19 20.37
C MET A 207 13.06 -11.77 21.80
N LYS A 208 12.05 -12.52 22.24
CA LYS A 208 12.07 -13.18 23.56
C LYS A 208 12.66 -14.60 23.53
N ALA A 209 12.83 -15.17 22.35
CA ALA A 209 13.35 -16.50 22.13
C ALA A 209 14.88 -16.50 21.84
N GLU A 210 15.47 -15.33 21.64
CA GLU A 210 16.91 -15.04 21.61
C GLU A 210 17.40 -14.59 22.99
#